data_871b673fa8f6d54245458ea23069c422
#
_entry.id   871b673fa8f6d54245458ea23069c422
#
_cell.length_a   1.000
_cell.length_b   1.000
_cell.length_c   1.000
_cell.angle_alpha   90.00
_cell.angle_beta   90.00
_cell.angle_gamma   90.00
#
_symmetry.space_group_name_H-M   'P 1'
#
loop_
_entity.id
_entity.type
_entity.pdbx_description
1 polymer ?
#
loop_
_entity_poly.entity_id
_entity_poly.type
_entity_poly.pdbx_seq_one_letter_code
_entity_poly.pdbx_strand_id
1 'polypeptide(L)'
;MNERFVKHGTFVVERVYAATPERVYQVWADPIAKAKWFSKPEIFDFQVGGREYSRGGPPEGPVFTFDASYQELVPEQRIVYTYTLDSGDVRISVSVTTVELIKVEGGTKLIYTEQGAFFDGHDTPEIREHGTNIMLDTLGKVVEVEVGT
;
A
#
# COMPACT_ATOMS: atom_id res chain seq x y z
N MET A 1 31.21 -13.35 3.56
CA MET A 1 31.07 -12.16 2.70
C MET A 1 29.64 -12.16 2.13
N ASN A 2 28.96 -11.04 2.26
CA ASN A 2 27.59 -10.92 1.77
C ASN A 2 27.60 -10.49 0.31
N GLU A 3 26.97 -11.29 -0.52
CA GLU A 3 26.79 -10.91 -1.90
C GLU A 3 25.59 -9.93 -2.00
N ARG A 4 25.75 -8.94 -2.84
CA ARG A 4 24.69 -8.01 -3.16
C ARG A 4 23.93 -8.52 -4.36
N PHE A 5 22.61 -8.59 -4.27
CA PHE A 5 21.80 -8.95 -5.42
C PHE A 5 20.43 -8.25 -5.32
N VAL A 6 19.79 -8.13 -6.46
CA VAL A 6 18.47 -7.51 -6.56
C VAL A 6 17.55 -8.50 -7.25
N LYS A 7 16.39 -8.71 -6.66
CA LYS A 7 15.34 -9.51 -7.28
C LYS A 7 14.22 -8.58 -7.70
N HIS A 8 13.87 -8.60 -8.99
CA HIS A 8 12.78 -7.79 -9.52
C HIS A 8 11.51 -8.62 -9.58
N GLY A 9 10.37 -7.99 -9.34
CA GLY A 9 9.10 -8.68 -9.47
C GLY A 9 7.93 -7.73 -9.62
N THR A 10 6.88 -8.25 -10.23
CA THR A 10 5.60 -7.56 -10.36
C THR A 10 4.52 -8.52 -9.91
N PHE A 11 3.60 -8.02 -9.08
CA PHE A 11 2.42 -8.80 -8.72
C PHE A 11 1.18 -7.94 -8.81
N VAL A 12 0.03 -8.60 -8.98
CA VAL A 12 -1.28 -7.96 -9.08
C VAL A 12 -2.21 -8.65 -8.09
N VAL A 13 -2.88 -7.85 -7.27
CA VAL A 13 -3.92 -8.34 -6.36
C VAL A 13 -5.21 -7.62 -6.69
N GLU A 14 -6.30 -8.37 -6.82
CA GLU A 14 -7.61 -7.80 -7.11
C GLU A 14 -8.57 -8.07 -5.97
N ARG A 15 -9.44 -7.10 -5.70
CA ARG A 15 -10.51 -7.22 -4.70
C ARG A 15 -11.76 -6.53 -5.22
N VAL A 16 -12.92 -7.06 -4.85
CA VAL A 16 -14.20 -6.38 -5.08
C VAL A 16 -14.77 -6.04 -3.71
N TYR A 17 -15.01 -4.74 -3.50
CA TYR A 17 -15.56 -4.26 -2.25
C TYR A 17 -16.99 -3.79 -2.44
N ALA A 18 -17.87 -4.07 -1.48
CA ALA A 18 -19.26 -3.58 -1.47
C ALA A 18 -19.29 -2.13 -1.02
N ALA A 19 -18.69 -1.25 -1.80
CA ALA A 19 -18.56 0.18 -1.52
C ALA A 19 -18.34 0.92 -2.82
N THR A 20 -18.75 2.19 -2.88
CA THR A 20 -18.57 3.01 -4.08
C THR A 20 -17.09 3.34 -4.31
N PRO A 21 -16.68 3.65 -5.57
CA PRO A 21 -15.30 4.11 -5.82
C PRO A 21 -14.93 5.33 -4.99
N GLU A 22 -15.87 6.24 -4.76
CA GLU A 22 -15.68 7.41 -3.92
C GLU A 22 -15.28 6.98 -2.49
N ARG A 23 -16.01 6.02 -1.93
CA ARG A 23 -15.76 5.54 -0.58
C ARG A 23 -14.44 4.80 -0.48
N VAL A 24 -14.13 3.96 -1.46
CA VAL A 24 -12.85 3.24 -1.49
C VAL A 24 -11.69 4.23 -1.60
N TYR A 25 -11.81 5.21 -2.50
CA TYR A 25 -10.78 6.24 -2.66
C TYR A 25 -10.56 7.01 -1.34
N GLN A 26 -11.65 7.32 -0.65
CA GLN A 26 -11.62 8.08 0.60
C GLN A 26 -10.79 7.38 1.69
N VAL A 27 -10.86 6.05 1.80
CA VAL A 27 -10.08 5.34 2.82
C VAL A 27 -8.59 5.30 2.51
N TRP A 28 -8.20 5.60 1.27
CA TRP A 28 -6.80 5.81 0.90
C TRP A 28 -6.36 7.25 1.16
N ALA A 29 -7.28 8.21 1.01
CA ALA A 29 -6.97 9.64 1.01
C ALA A 29 -7.04 10.28 2.39
N ASP A 30 -7.69 9.65 3.35
CA ASP A 30 -7.88 10.20 4.69
C ASP A 30 -6.91 9.54 5.68
N PRO A 31 -6.08 10.32 6.41
CA PRO A 31 -5.10 9.74 7.32
C PRO A 31 -5.72 8.97 8.49
N ILE A 32 -6.90 9.36 8.94
CA ILE A 32 -7.59 8.66 10.02
C ILE A 32 -8.06 7.29 9.54
N ALA A 33 -8.64 7.24 8.34
CA ALA A 33 -9.07 5.98 7.73
C ALA A 33 -7.86 5.11 7.40
N LYS A 34 -6.79 5.69 6.87
CA LYS A 34 -5.57 4.97 6.52
C LYS A 34 -5.01 4.22 7.73
N ALA A 35 -5.03 4.83 8.90
CA ALA A 35 -4.51 4.23 10.11
C ALA A 35 -5.31 2.99 10.58
N LYS A 36 -6.51 2.77 10.02
CA LYS A 36 -7.34 1.62 10.38
C LYS A 36 -6.96 0.35 9.62
N TRP A 37 -6.27 0.48 8.50
CA TRP A 37 -5.89 -0.68 7.67
C TRP A 37 -4.42 -0.70 7.29
N PHE A 38 -3.67 0.33 7.63
CA PHE A 38 -2.24 0.43 7.39
C PHE A 38 -1.60 1.10 8.59
N SER A 39 -0.27 1.28 8.58
CA SER A 39 0.43 1.97 9.66
C SER A 39 -0.04 3.41 9.76
N LYS A 40 -0.17 3.92 10.99
CA LYS A 40 -0.55 5.30 11.20
C LYS A 40 0.52 6.22 10.62
N PRO A 41 0.18 7.12 9.69
CA PRO A 41 1.17 7.99 9.08
C PRO A 41 1.64 9.08 10.05
N GLU A 42 2.95 9.34 10.06
CA GLU A 42 3.54 10.46 10.80
C GLU A 42 3.55 11.70 9.92
N ILE A 43 3.66 11.51 8.60
CA ILE A 43 3.52 12.55 7.59
C ILE A 43 2.52 12.03 6.58
N PHE A 44 1.53 12.84 6.24
CA PHE A 44 0.52 12.43 5.26
C PHE A 44 0.09 13.64 4.43
N ASP A 45 0.68 13.77 3.25
CA ASP A 45 0.37 14.84 2.32
C ASP A 45 -0.16 14.21 1.04
N PHE A 46 -1.48 14.03 0.97
CA PHE A 46 -2.13 13.31 -0.12
C PHE A 46 -2.38 14.24 -1.31
N GLN A 47 -1.31 14.56 -2.01
CA GLN A 47 -1.33 15.34 -3.25
C GLN A 47 -0.13 14.92 -4.10
N VAL A 48 -0.19 15.19 -5.40
CA VAL A 48 0.93 14.87 -6.30
C VAL A 48 2.18 15.59 -5.81
N GLY A 49 3.27 14.85 -5.65
CA GLY A 49 4.50 15.36 -5.07
C GLY A 49 4.52 15.30 -3.54
N GLY A 50 3.39 14.97 -2.92
CA GLY A 50 3.30 14.85 -1.47
C GLY A 50 3.90 13.56 -0.95
N ARG A 51 4.13 13.51 0.36
CA ARG A 51 4.84 12.42 1.03
C ARG A 51 3.93 11.73 2.04
N GLU A 52 4.04 10.41 2.10
CA GLU A 52 3.47 9.64 3.21
C GLU A 52 4.61 8.90 3.89
N TYR A 53 4.74 9.07 5.21
CA TYR A 53 5.82 8.47 5.97
C TYR A 53 5.25 7.81 7.22
N SER A 54 5.56 6.53 7.41
CA SER A 54 5.12 5.80 8.61
C SER A 54 6.18 4.81 9.05
N ARG A 55 6.17 4.51 10.36
CA ARG A 55 7.04 3.50 10.94
C ARG A 55 6.19 2.55 11.77
N GLY A 56 6.48 1.28 11.68
CA GLY A 56 5.73 0.28 12.43
C GLY A 56 6.44 -1.05 12.44
N GLY A 57 5.86 -1.99 13.15
CA GLY A 57 6.40 -3.33 13.25
C GLY A 57 6.08 -3.92 14.62
N PRO A 58 6.45 -5.20 14.83
CA PRO A 58 6.20 -5.84 16.11
C PRO A 58 7.04 -5.20 17.22
N PRO A 59 6.54 -5.21 18.48
CA PRO A 59 7.25 -4.56 19.59
C PRO A 59 8.68 -5.06 19.80
N GLU A 60 8.95 -6.32 19.47
CA GLU A 60 10.26 -6.94 19.67
C GLU A 60 11.03 -7.12 18.37
N GLY A 61 10.45 -6.70 17.27
CA GLY A 61 11.06 -6.85 15.96
C GLY A 61 11.68 -5.56 15.45
N PRO A 62 12.22 -5.60 14.23
CA PRO A 62 12.76 -4.40 13.61
C PRO A 62 11.64 -3.41 13.30
N VAL A 63 11.99 -2.13 13.28
CA VAL A 63 11.07 -1.09 12.85
C VAL A 63 11.11 -1.04 11.34
N PHE A 64 9.94 -1.16 10.70
CA PHE A 64 9.81 -0.98 9.26
C PHE A 64 9.47 0.48 8.98
N THR A 65 10.17 1.08 8.04
CA THR A 65 9.93 2.47 7.64
C THR A 65 9.41 2.49 6.21
N PHE A 66 8.20 3.00 6.05
CA PHE A 66 7.53 3.17 4.77
C PHE A 66 7.61 4.65 4.40
N ASP A 67 8.22 4.97 3.25
CA ASP A 67 8.42 6.35 2.81
C ASP A 67 7.98 6.45 1.35
N ALA A 68 6.84 7.09 1.12
CA ALA A 68 6.19 7.14 -0.18
C ALA A 68 6.10 8.55 -0.72
N SER A 69 6.11 8.64 -2.05
CA SER A 69 5.84 9.86 -2.81
C SER A 69 4.69 9.62 -3.75
N TYR A 70 3.66 10.45 -3.70
CA TYR A 70 2.53 10.34 -4.62
C TYR A 70 2.91 10.91 -5.98
N GLN A 71 2.75 10.08 -7.02
CA GLN A 71 3.15 10.43 -8.38
C GLN A 71 1.96 10.88 -9.22
N GLU A 72 0.79 10.26 -9.01
CA GLU A 72 -0.42 10.62 -9.73
C GLU A 72 -1.63 10.30 -8.87
N LEU A 73 -2.59 11.21 -8.83
CA LEU A 73 -3.86 11.04 -8.13
C LEU A 73 -4.98 11.45 -9.06
N VAL A 74 -5.81 10.48 -9.46
CA VAL A 74 -7.03 10.74 -10.22
C VAL A 74 -8.18 10.35 -9.30
N PRO A 75 -8.89 11.32 -8.72
CA PRO A 75 -9.93 11.02 -7.73
C PRO A 75 -10.89 9.94 -8.16
N GLU A 76 -11.09 8.97 -7.28
CA GLU A 76 -12.01 7.83 -7.45
C GLU A 76 -11.62 6.86 -8.56
N GLN A 77 -10.45 7.04 -9.20
CA GLN A 77 -10.03 6.21 -10.32
C GLN A 77 -8.64 5.59 -10.17
N ARG A 78 -7.65 6.38 -9.69
CA ARG A 78 -6.28 5.87 -9.70
C ARG A 78 -5.38 6.58 -8.69
N ILE A 79 -4.54 5.80 -8.02
CA ILE A 79 -3.50 6.31 -7.13
C ILE A 79 -2.19 5.65 -7.56
N VAL A 80 -1.16 6.46 -7.84
CA VAL A 80 0.17 5.94 -8.16
C VAL A 80 1.16 6.54 -7.18
N TYR A 81 1.92 5.68 -6.51
CA TYR A 81 2.98 6.15 -5.62
C TYR A 81 4.20 5.26 -5.72
N THR A 82 5.35 5.85 -5.43
CA THR A 82 6.61 5.13 -5.27
C THR A 82 6.95 5.11 -3.80
N TYR A 83 7.60 4.04 -3.34
CA TYR A 83 8.00 4.01 -1.95
C TYR A 83 9.26 3.17 -1.72
N THR A 84 9.96 3.53 -0.65
CA THR A 84 11.05 2.74 -0.14
C THR A 84 10.59 2.06 1.15
N LEU A 85 11.08 0.86 1.40
CA LEU A 85 10.84 0.17 2.66
C LEU A 85 12.19 -0.18 3.27
N ASP A 86 12.34 0.20 4.53
CA ASP A 86 13.53 -0.11 5.32
C ASP A 86 13.15 -1.03 6.48
N SER A 87 14.04 -1.94 6.82
CA SER A 87 13.95 -2.75 8.03
C SER A 87 15.12 -2.32 8.91
N GLY A 88 14.81 -1.60 10.00
CA GLY A 88 15.85 -0.93 10.78
C GLY A 88 16.60 0.05 9.89
N ASP A 89 17.93 -0.07 9.84
CA ASP A 89 18.79 0.79 9.02
C ASP A 89 19.01 0.26 7.60
N VAL A 90 18.36 -0.85 7.23
CA VAL A 90 18.62 -1.52 5.97
C VAL A 90 17.49 -1.26 5.00
N ARG A 91 17.80 -0.71 3.82
CA ARG A 91 16.83 -0.59 2.74
C ARG A 91 16.58 -1.96 2.13
N ILE A 92 15.34 -2.43 2.15
CA ILE A 92 15.01 -3.77 1.68
C ILE A 92 14.27 -3.78 0.35
N SER A 93 13.66 -2.66 -0.06
CA SER A 93 12.98 -2.60 -1.36
C SER A 93 12.71 -1.18 -1.81
N VAL A 94 12.50 -1.03 -3.13
CA VAL A 94 11.97 0.19 -3.76
C VAL A 94 10.90 -0.27 -4.73
N SER A 95 9.71 0.35 -4.67
CA SER A 95 8.56 -0.09 -5.45
C SER A 95 7.80 1.06 -6.08
N VAL A 96 7.11 0.73 -7.18
CA VAL A 96 6.05 1.56 -7.77
C VAL A 96 4.74 0.82 -7.58
N THR A 97 3.75 1.49 -7.00
CA THR A 97 2.43 0.90 -6.76
C THR A 97 1.37 1.68 -7.53
N THR A 98 0.51 0.95 -8.24
CA THR A 98 -0.63 1.52 -8.94
C THR A 98 -1.90 0.90 -8.37
N VAL A 99 -2.81 1.75 -7.89
CA VAL A 99 -4.13 1.33 -7.41
C VAL A 99 -5.16 1.86 -8.38
N GLU A 100 -5.94 0.97 -8.98
CA GLU A 100 -6.99 1.34 -9.92
C GLU A 100 -8.34 0.97 -9.31
N LEU A 101 -9.30 1.88 -9.42
CA LEU A 101 -10.65 1.69 -8.91
C LEU A 101 -11.62 1.69 -10.08
N ILE A 102 -12.38 0.61 -10.24
CA ILE A 102 -13.32 0.44 -11.33
C ILE A 102 -14.69 0.15 -10.75
N LYS A 103 -15.67 0.95 -11.13
CA LYS A 103 -17.03 0.71 -10.70
C LYS A 103 -17.55 -0.57 -11.35
N VAL A 104 -18.09 -1.47 -10.51
CA VAL A 104 -18.70 -2.71 -10.96
C VAL A 104 -20.08 -2.83 -10.34
N GLU A 105 -20.85 -3.83 -10.78
CA GLU A 105 -22.14 -4.09 -10.18
C GLU A 105 -21.93 -4.48 -8.71
N GLY A 106 -22.60 -3.79 -7.82
CA GLY A 106 -22.54 -4.06 -6.38
C GLY A 106 -21.36 -3.43 -5.66
N GLY A 107 -20.49 -2.66 -6.36
CA GLY A 107 -19.39 -2.04 -5.65
C GLY A 107 -18.26 -1.54 -6.52
N THR A 108 -17.03 -1.78 -6.04
CA THR A 108 -15.81 -1.32 -6.70
C THR A 108 -14.82 -2.46 -6.80
N LYS A 109 -14.24 -2.64 -7.99
CA LYS A 109 -13.10 -3.52 -8.18
C LYS A 109 -11.84 -2.69 -7.99
N LEU A 110 -11.00 -3.12 -7.07
CA LEU A 110 -9.70 -2.51 -6.83
C LEU A 110 -8.64 -3.44 -7.44
N ILE A 111 -7.76 -2.86 -8.27
CA ILE A 111 -6.62 -3.57 -8.84
C ILE A 111 -5.37 -2.91 -8.28
N TYR A 112 -4.58 -3.70 -7.55
CA TYR A 112 -3.34 -3.25 -6.92
C TYR A 112 -2.19 -3.92 -7.67
N THR A 113 -1.37 -3.11 -8.33
CA THR A 113 -0.18 -3.59 -9.06
C THR A 113 1.05 -3.02 -8.40
N GLU A 114 1.99 -3.88 -8.02
CA GLU A 114 3.26 -3.41 -7.47
C GLU A 114 4.41 -3.98 -8.29
N GLN A 115 5.32 -3.08 -8.71
CA GLN A 115 6.55 -3.41 -9.41
C GLN A 115 7.69 -3.02 -8.51
N GLY A 116 8.55 -3.96 -8.16
CA GLY A 116 9.55 -3.69 -7.14
C GLY A 116 10.92 -4.27 -7.41
N ALA A 117 11.90 -3.66 -6.77
CA ALA A 117 13.25 -4.16 -6.64
C ALA A 117 13.44 -4.53 -5.17
N PHE A 118 13.80 -5.78 -4.91
CA PHE A 118 13.94 -6.34 -3.56
C PHE A 118 15.41 -6.72 -3.35
N PHE A 119 15.97 -6.27 -2.23
CA PHE A 119 17.42 -6.25 -2.05
C PHE A 119 17.93 -7.35 -1.13
N ASP A 120 18.94 -8.07 -1.60
CA ASP A 120 19.82 -8.92 -0.78
C ASP A 120 19.09 -10.01 0.01
N GLY A 121 17.91 -10.43 -0.45
CA GLY A 121 17.13 -11.48 0.22
C GLY A 121 16.41 -11.05 1.48
N HIS A 122 16.46 -9.77 1.84
CA HIS A 122 15.73 -9.26 3.03
C HIS A 122 14.23 -9.29 2.83
N ASP A 123 13.78 -9.21 1.58
CA ASP A 123 12.38 -9.30 1.22
C ASP A 123 12.30 -9.88 -0.20
N THR A 124 11.12 -10.35 -0.59
CA THR A 124 10.89 -10.92 -1.93
C THR A 124 9.55 -10.46 -2.45
N PRO A 125 9.33 -10.52 -3.78
CA PRO A 125 7.99 -10.24 -4.32
C PRO A 125 6.91 -11.10 -3.69
N GLU A 126 7.20 -12.38 -3.44
CA GLU A 126 6.24 -13.32 -2.86
C GLU A 126 5.87 -12.95 -1.43
N ILE A 127 6.84 -12.57 -0.61
CA ILE A 127 6.59 -12.12 0.76
C ILE A 127 5.77 -10.83 0.75
N ARG A 128 6.13 -9.88 -0.12
CA ARG A 128 5.42 -8.62 -0.22
C ARG A 128 3.99 -8.83 -0.68
N GLU A 129 3.78 -9.70 -1.66
CA GLU A 129 2.44 -10.02 -2.15
C GLU A 129 1.57 -10.60 -1.04
N HIS A 130 2.13 -11.49 -0.24
CA HIS A 130 1.41 -12.08 0.90
C HIS A 130 0.96 -10.99 1.88
N GLY A 131 1.85 -10.07 2.24
CA GLY A 131 1.50 -8.95 3.13
C GLY A 131 0.46 -8.01 2.51
N THR A 132 0.54 -7.78 1.21
CA THR A 132 -0.41 -6.96 0.49
C THR A 132 -1.80 -7.57 0.50
N ASN A 133 -1.92 -8.88 0.34
CA ASN A 133 -3.21 -9.58 0.43
C ASN A 133 -3.84 -9.36 1.81
N ILE A 134 -3.07 -9.48 2.87
CA ILE A 134 -3.56 -9.25 4.24
C ILE A 134 -4.03 -7.80 4.39
N MET A 135 -3.24 -6.86 3.89
CA MET A 135 -3.55 -5.43 3.96
C MET A 135 -4.86 -5.10 3.24
N LEU A 136 -5.05 -5.62 2.03
CA LEU A 136 -6.25 -5.34 1.25
C LEU A 136 -7.50 -6.02 1.84
N ASP A 137 -7.34 -7.15 2.51
CA ASP A 137 -8.44 -7.77 3.24
C ASP A 137 -8.84 -6.92 4.44
N THR A 138 -7.87 -6.34 5.15
CA THR A 138 -8.14 -5.42 6.25
C THR A 138 -8.84 -4.16 5.76
N LEU A 139 -8.39 -3.62 4.63
CA LEU A 139 -9.04 -2.47 4.00
C LEU A 139 -10.51 -2.75 3.70
N GLY A 140 -10.80 -3.95 3.20
CA GLY A 140 -12.18 -4.35 2.92
C GLY A 140 -13.06 -4.33 4.16
N LYS A 141 -12.54 -4.78 5.28
CA LYS A 141 -13.28 -4.75 6.54
C LYS A 141 -13.59 -3.33 6.98
N VAL A 142 -12.68 -2.39 6.72
CA VAL A 142 -12.87 -0.98 7.08
C VAL A 142 -13.93 -0.34 6.19
N VAL A 143 -13.78 -0.50 4.87
CA VAL A 143 -14.63 0.22 3.92
C VAL A 143 -16.05 -0.33 3.89
N GLU A 144 -16.22 -1.65 4.02
CA GLU A 144 -17.54 -2.27 3.94
C GLU A 144 -18.36 -2.06 5.21
N VAL A 145 -17.72 -2.10 6.37
CA VAL A 145 -18.40 -1.84 7.63
C VAL A 145 -18.95 -0.42 7.68
N GLU A 146 -18.15 0.56 7.21
CA GLU A 146 -18.58 1.96 7.24
C GLU A 146 -19.70 2.24 6.25
N VAL A 147 -19.80 1.49 5.15
CA VAL A 147 -20.88 1.63 4.18
C VAL A 147 -22.17 1.01 4.70
N GLY A 148 -22.06 -0.02 5.53
CA GLY A 148 -23.23 -0.71 6.09
C GLY A 148 -23.96 0.05 7.18
N THR A 149 -23.48 1.21 7.59
CA THR A 149 -24.11 2.00 8.66
C THR A 149 -24.91 3.22 8.13
#